data_be53aca55c10956209b2dd5bfd1d75be
#
_entry.id   be53aca55c10956209b2dd5bfd1d75be
#
_cell.length_a   1.000
_cell.length_b   1.000
_cell.length_c   1.000
_cell.angle_alpha   90.00
_cell.angle_beta   90.00
_cell.angle_gamma   90.00
#
_symmetry.space_group_name_H-M   'P 1'
#
loop_
_entity.id
_entity.type
_entity.pdbx_description
1 polymer ?
#
loop_
_entity_poly.entity_id
_entity_poly.type
_entity_poly.pdbx_seq_one_letter_code
_entity_poly.pdbx_strand_id
1 'polypeptide(L)'
;MDIPVSQLPSGGYGYNFPSVRIKPLNFVEIVAYMDDYPKDDIMGKYLYDLNQLIKDDENIKNCYIMDVDFLMFYKKLCTVSEDLSYQVEVKCPHCGKPIRKTISFDSDIHFKQIDEKIMNGAKIELGGHTYETIVPTVNDFMKVFNVYLRYRKVTDIKMIKTIALMKNFDLQANQIEQDVLNATHKDITLLMALRELYYDRLETINLVCTNCTKEDGGRRSVAVSVESLIVDFFRDLYINSPIDATKIVFK
;
A
#
# COMPACT_ATOMS: atom_id res chain seq x y z
N MET A 1 5.37 5.63 -17.79
CA MET A 1 4.66 4.40 -18.23
C MET A 1 3.18 4.61 -18.00
N ASP A 2 2.35 4.18 -18.95
CA ASP A 2 0.89 4.29 -18.80
C ASP A 2 0.36 2.90 -18.42
N ILE A 3 -0.27 2.80 -17.26
CA ILE A 3 -0.85 1.56 -16.72
C ILE A 3 -2.34 1.57 -17.05
N PRO A 4 -2.84 0.63 -17.86
CA PRO A 4 -4.27 0.51 -18.12
C PRO A 4 -5.05 0.27 -16.80
N VAL A 5 -6.17 0.97 -16.61
CA VAL A 5 -6.96 0.82 -15.38
C VAL A 5 -7.52 -0.59 -15.19
N SER A 6 -7.70 -1.34 -16.29
CA SER A 6 -8.11 -2.75 -16.25
C SER A 6 -7.07 -3.69 -15.59
N GLN A 7 -5.83 -3.22 -15.44
CA GLN A 7 -4.74 -3.93 -14.77
C GLN A 7 -4.59 -3.57 -13.28
N LEU A 8 -5.43 -2.68 -12.78
CA LEU A 8 -5.44 -2.28 -11.37
C LEU A 8 -6.29 -3.24 -10.53
N PRO A 9 -6.07 -3.32 -9.20
CA PRO A 9 -6.87 -4.14 -8.29
C PRO A 9 -8.37 -3.91 -8.37
N SER A 10 -8.82 -2.68 -8.70
CA SER A 10 -10.23 -2.37 -8.94
C SER A 10 -10.77 -2.90 -10.27
N GLY A 11 -9.90 -3.33 -11.19
CA GLY A 11 -10.28 -3.66 -12.57
C GLY A 11 -10.73 -2.46 -13.40
N GLY A 12 -10.52 -1.24 -12.90
CA GLY A 12 -10.92 0.01 -13.57
C GLY A 12 -12.40 0.35 -13.43
N TYR A 13 -13.13 -0.32 -12.56
CA TYR A 13 -14.54 -0.05 -12.33
C TYR A 13 -14.78 1.41 -11.96
N GLY A 14 -15.75 2.03 -12.64
CA GLY A 14 -16.18 3.41 -12.36
C GLY A 14 -15.20 4.50 -12.78
N TYR A 15 -14.06 4.16 -13.39
CA TYR A 15 -13.14 5.16 -13.91
C TYR A 15 -13.61 5.71 -15.26
N ASN A 16 -13.43 7.01 -15.46
CA ASN A 16 -13.72 7.71 -16.70
C ASN A 16 -12.45 8.00 -17.53
N PHE A 17 -11.33 7.39 -17.18
CA PHE A 17 -10.04 7.48 -17.87
C PHE A 17 -9.49 6.08 -18.15
N PRO A 18 -8.74 5.88 -19.26
CA PRO A 18 -8.32 4.54 -19.70
C PRO A 18 -7.07 4.02 -19.01
N SER A 19 -6.23 4.92 -18.52
CA SER A 19 -4.93 4.58 -17.92
C SER A 19 -4.50 5.63 -16.90
N VAL A 20 -3.53 5.24 -16.08
CA VAL A 20 -2.84 6.11 -15.13
C VAL A 20 -1.37 6.17 -15.50
N ARG A 21 -0.80 7.37 -15.52
CA ARG A 21 0.62 7.56 -15.82
C ARG A 21 1.45 7.50 -14.57
N ILE A 22 2.50 6.66 -14.58
CA ILE A 22 3.51 6.57 -13.53
C ILE A 22 4.88 6.83 -14.13
N LYS A 23 5.66 7.67 -13.45
CA LYS A 23 7.05 7.98 -13.82
C LYS A 23 7.99 7.44 -12.76
N PRO A 24 9.09 6.76 -13.16
CA PRO A 24 10.16 6.46 -12.22
C PRO A 24 10.76 7.77 -11.69
N LEU A 25 11.23 7.76 -10.46
CA LEU A 25 11.96 8.91 -9.91
C LEU A 25 13.30 9.04 -10.63
N ASN A 26 13.65 10.25 -11.03
CA ASN A 26 15.01 10.54 -11.52
C ASN A 26 15.99 10.69 -10.34
N PHE A 27 17.28 10.79 -10.63
CA PHE A 27 18.31 10.89 -9.59
C PHE A 27 18.08 12.03 -8.58
N VAL A 28 17.69 13.21 -9.07
CA VAL A 28 17.45 14.38 -8.20
C VAL A 28 16.24 14.13 -7.29
N GLU A 29 15.19 13.53 -7.85
CA GLU A 29 13.99 13.17 -7.10
C GLU A 29 14.27 12.07 -6.07
N ILE A 30 15.14 11.10 -6.38
CA ILE A 30 15.59 10.09 -5.41
C ILE A 30 16.33 10.73 -4.25
N VAL A 31 17.27 11.66 -4.53
CA VAL A 31 18.00 12.38 -3.47
C VAL A 31 17.03 13.19 -2.60
N ALA A 32 16.15 13.99 -3.23
CA ALA A 32 15.13 14.74 -2.51
C ALA A 32 14.18 13.81 -1.71
N TYR A 33 13.79 12.67 -2.28
CA TYR A 33 13.00 11.66 -1.58
C TYR A 33 13.69 11.18 -0.31
N MET A 34 15.00 10.92 -0.35
CA MET A 34 15.75 10.43 0.80
C MET A 34 15.92 11.50 1.90
N ASP A 35 16.09 12.75 1.50
CA ASP A 35 16.28 13.87 2.44
C ASP A 35 14.95 14.27 3.11
N ASP A 36 13.87 14.32 2.35
CA ASP A 36 12.56 14.83 2.79
C ASP A 36 11.63 13.73 3.30
N TYR A 37 11.97 12.45 3.09
CA TYR A 37 11.09 11.33 3.45
C TYR A 37 10.95 11.19 4.97
N PRO A 38 9.73 11.25 5.51
CA PRO A 38 9.49 11.19 6.95
C PRO A 38 9.94 9.85 7.53
N LYS A 39 11.02 9.83 8.32
CA LYS A 39 11.64 8.56 8.78
C LYS A 39 10.79 7.81 9.81
N ASP A 40 10.15 8.54 10.73
CA ASP A 40 9.46 7.96 11.89
C ASP A 40 7.92 8.16 11.86
N ASP A 41 7.39 8.73 10.79
CA ASP A 41 5.95 9.01 10.63
C ASP A 41 5.36 8.19 9.49
N ILE A 42 4.65 7.11 9.82
CA ILE A 42 4.01 6.22 8.85
C ILE A 42 2.99 6.97 7.98
N MET A 43 2.23 7.88 8.59
CA MET A 43 1.27 8.70 7.86
C MET A 43 1.97 9.68 6.92
N GLY A 44 3.01 10.35 7.41
CA GLY A 44 3.84 11.24 6.60
C GLY A 44 4.45 10.51 5.40
N LYS A 45 4.97 9.29 5.60
CA LYS A 45 5.47 8.42 4.52
C LYS A 45 4.40 8.17 3.47
N TYR A 46 3.23 7.73 3.90
CA TYR A 46 2.12 7.44 2.99
C TYR A 46 1.70 8.67 2.18
N LEU A 47 1.55 9.82 2.84
CA LEU A 47 1.19 11.07 2.17
C LEU A 47 2.28 11.57 1.22
N TYR A 48 3.54 11.36 1.57
CA TYR A 48 4.67 11.71 0.71
C TYR A 48 4.61 10.89 -0.59
N ASP A 49 4.48 9.57 -0.48
CA ASP A 49 4.35 8.66 -1.62
C ASP A 49 3.12 8.99 -2.47
N LEU A 50 1.97 9.25 -1.84
CA LEU A 50 0.75 9.66 -2.51
C LEU A 50 0.93 10.95 -3.31
N ASN A 51 1.60 11.95 -2.74
CA ASN A 51 1.88 13.20 -3.42
C ASN A 51 2.81 13.02 -4.63
N GLN A 52 3.76 12.08 -4.58
CA GLN A 52 4.60 11.75 -5.74
C GLN A 52 3.78 11.14 -6.89
N LEU A 53 2.79 10.29 -6.57
CA LEU A 53 1.89 9.75 -7.59
C LEU A 53 0.99 10.83 -8.20
N ILE A 54 0.42 11.72 -7.37
CA ILE A 54 -0.44 12.82 -7.84
C ILE A 54 0.33 13.77 -8.78
N LYS A 55 1.63 13.98 -8.54
CA LYS A 55 2.48 14.76 -9.46
C LYS A 55 2.67 14.09 -10.83
N ASP A 56 2.63 12.77 -10.89
CA ASP A 56 2.74 12.04 -12.14
C ASP A 56 1.47 12.13 -12.98
N ASP A 57 0.31 12.00 -12.31
CA ASP A 57 -1.01 12.04 -12.94
C ASP A 57 -2.09 12.53 -11.95
N GLU A 58 -2.80 13.59 -12.30
CA GLU A 58 -3.87 14.14 -11.46
C GLU A 58 -5.07 13.20 -11.30
N ASN A 59 -5.28 12.25 -12.22
CA ASN A 59 -6.32 11.23 -12.12
C ASN A 59 -6.16 10.35 -10.88
N ILE A 60 -4.96 10.27 -10.30
CA ILE A 60 -4.69 9.57 -9.04
C ILE A 60 -5.65 10.00 -7.92
N LYS A 61 -6.05 11.27 -7.88
CA LYS A 61 -7.01 11.77 -6.88
C LYS A 61 -8.37 11.07 -6.95
N ASN A 62 -8.73 10.55 -8.12
CA ASN A 62 -9.97 9.83 -8.37
C ASN A 62 -9.78 8.30 -8.33
N CYS A 63 -8.55 7.81 -8.19
CA CYS A 63 -8.28 6.39 -8.03
C CYS A 63 -8.74 5.90 -6.65
N TYR A 64 -9.15 4.64 -6.60
CA TYR A 64 -9.42 3.96 -5.34
C TYR A 64 -8.13 3.73 -4.55
N ILE A 65 -8.22 3.75 -3.22
CA ILE A 65 -7.05 3.60 -2.35
C ILE A 65 -6.33 2.27 -2.59
N MET A 66 -7.05 1.18 -2.87
CA MET A 66 -6.44 -0.10 -3.19
C MET A 66 -5.54 -0.06 -4.44
N ASP A 67 -5.94 0.73 -5.43
CA ASP A 67 -5.15 0.90 -6.66
C ASP A 67 -3.94 1.80 -6.42
N VAL A 68 -4.10 2.80 -5.56
CA VAL A 68 -3.00 3.70 -5.18
C VAL A 68 -1.92 2.95 -4.41
N ASP A 69 -2.28 2.08 -3.49
CA ASP A 69 -1.32 1.24 -2.77
C ASP A 69 -0.50 0.36 -3.76
N PHE A 70 -1.16 -0.19 -4.76
CA PHE A 70 -0.51 -0.91 -5.86
C PHE A 70 0.40 0.01 -6.70
N LEU A 71 -0.07 1.20 -7.08
CA LEU A 71 0.68 2.16 -7.89
C LEU A 71 1.91 2.72 -7.14
N MET A 72 1.83 2.92 -5.83
CA MET A 72 2.98 3.29 -5.00
C MET A 72 4.08 2.22 -5.07
N PHE A 73 3.69 0.96 -4.96
CA PHE A 73 4.62 -0.14 -5.09
C PHE A 73 5.23 -0.20 -6.50
N TYR A 74 4.40 -0.11 -7.54
CA TYR A 74 4.85 -0.11 -8.93
C TYR A 74 5.84 1.02 -9.22
N LYS A 75 5.56 2.26 -8.75
CA LYS A 75 6.47 3.40 -8.89
C LYS A 75 7.84 3.13 -8.28
N LYS A 76 7.88 2.51 -7.11
CA LYS A 76 9.13 2.14 -6.45
C LYS A 76 9.92 1.13 -7.26
N LEU A 77 9.26 0.09 -7.75
CA LEU A 77 9.91 -0.92 -8.59
C LEU A 77 10.47 -0.32 -9.89
N CYS A 78 9.69 0.43 -10.63
CA CYS A 78 10.15 1.02 -11.89
C CYS A 78 11.26 2.10 -11.70
N THR A 79 11.42 2.60 -10.47
CA THR A 79 12.51 3.53 -10.14
C THR A 79 13.85 2.83 -10.01
N VAL A 80 13.86 1.59 -9.53
CA VAL A 80 15.11 0.87 -9.23
C VAL A 80 15.51 -0.12 -10.29
N SER A 81 14.58 -0.55 -11.13
CA SER A 81 14.84 -1.59 -12.11
C SER A 81 13.96 -1.42 -13.35
N GLU A 82 14.59 -1.44 -14.51
CA GLU A 82 13.89 -1.37 -15.79
C GLU A 82 13.04 -2.63 -16.06
N ASP A 83 13.46 -3.77 -15.52
CA ASP A 83 12.77 -5.06 -15.64
C ASP A 83 11.77 -5.32 -14.51
N LEU A 84 11.45 -4.30 -13.71
CA LEU A 84 10.53 -4.38 -12.58
C LEU A 84 10.86 -5.53 -11.62
N SER A 85 12.15 -5.77 -11.39
CA SER A 85 12.62 -6.78 -10.46
C SER A 85 13.37 -6.18 -9.27
N TYR A 86 13.30 -6.84 -8.12
CA TYR A 86 13.95 -6.39 -6.90
C TYR A 86 14.44 -7.56 -6.06
N GLN A 87 15.67 -7.43 -5.54
CA GLN A 87 16.23 -8.44 -4.65
C GLN A 87 15.83 -8.16 -3.20
N VAL A 88 15.11 -9.09 -2.59
CA VAL A 88 14.72 -9.01 -1.17
C VAL A 88 15.59 -9.96 -0.34
N GLU A 89 15.92 -9.52 0.88
CA GLU A 89 16.55 -10.34 1.90
C GLU A 89 15.72 -10.31 3.18
N VAL A 90 15.27 -11.48 3.64
CA VAL A 90 14.47 -11.63 4.87
C VAL A 90 15.15 -12.67 5.77
N LYS A 91 15.24 -12.39 7.06
CA LYS A 91 15.74 -13.38 8.02
C LYS A 91 14.71 -14.46 8.27
N CYS A 92 15.10 -15.73 8.11
CA CYS A 92 14.24 -16.84 8.46
C CYS A 92 13.93 -16.84 9.98
N PRO A 93 12.67 -16.82 10.42
CA PRO A 93 12.32 -16.79 11.84
C PRO A 93 12.68 -18.08 12.57
N HIS A 94 12.96 -19.18 11.84
CA HIS A 94 13.26 -20.49 12.44
C HIS A 94 14.77 -20.72 12.64
N CYS A 95 15.62 -20.28 11.70
CA CYS A 95 17.06 -20.54 11.78
C CYS A 95 17.92 -19.27 11.78
N GLY A 96 17.31 -18.09 11.67
CA GLY A 96 18.01 -16.79 11.66
C GLY A 96 18.82 -16.50 10.38
N LYS A 97 18.93 -17.47 9.44
CA LYS A 97 19.68 -17.28 8.22
C LYS A 97 18.93 -16.42 7.20
N PRO A 98 19.65 -15.63 6.37
CA PRO A 98 19.02 -14.83 5.34
C PRO A 98 18.39 -15.71 4.25
N ILE A 99 17.20 -15.34 3.80
CA ILE A 99 16.55 -15.86 2.61
C ILE A 99 16.62 -14.74 1.57
N ARG A 100 17.28 -14.99 0.45
CA ARG A 100 17.40 -14.06 -0.66
C ARG A 100 16.57 -14.54 -1.83
N LYS A 101 15.78 -13.65 -2.42
CA LYS A 101 15.00 -13.92 -3.63
C LYS A 101 14.91 -12.65 -4.47
N THR A 102 15.11 -12.78 -5.78
CA THR A 102 14.71 -11.75 -6.73
C THR A 102 13.21 -11.88 -6.94
N ILE A 103 12.47 -10.79 -6.70
CA ILE A 103 11.04 -10.71 -6.93
C ILE A 103 10.85 -9.94 -8.22
N SER A 104 10.13 -10.53 -9.17
CA SER A 104 9.71 -9.87 -10.40
C SER A 104 8.23 -9.49 -10.29
N PHE A 105 7.90 -8.30 -10.76
CA PHE A 105 6.52 -7.81 -10.73
C PHE A 105 5.57 -8.75 -11.46
N ASP A 106 5.93 -9.17 -12.66
CA ASP A 106 5.04 -9.97 -13.51
C ASP A 106 4.80 -11.39 -13.01
N SER A 107 5.79 -11.98 -12.31
CA SER A 107 5.72 -13.40 -11.90
C SER A 107 5.45 -13.63 -10.43
N ASP A 108 5.78 -12.69 -9.56
CA ASP A 108 5.73 -12.89 -8.11
C ASP A 108 4.71 -11.96 -7.40
N ILE A 109 4.30 -10.86 -8.06
CA ILE A 109 3.33 -9.92 -7.48
C ILE A 109 1.95 -10.24 -8.00
N HIS A 110 1.11 -10.74 -7.12
CA HIS A 110 -0.27 -11.05 -7.44
C HIS A 110 -1.20 -10.22 -6.58
N PHE A 111 -2.35 -9.88 -7.14
CA PHE A 111 -3.41 -9.20 -6.41
C PHE A 111 -4.77 -9.81 -6.78
N LYS A 112 -5.67 -9.77 -5.81
CA LYS A 112 -7.06 -10.19 -6.02
C LYS A 112 -7.84 -9.02 -6.58
N GLN A 113 -8.39 -9.17 -7.79
CA GLN A 113 -9.34 -8.19 -8.29
C GLN A 113 -10.59 -8.16 -7.39
N ILE A 114 -11.15 -6.96 -7.24
CA ILE A 114 -12.40 -6.79 -6.50
C ILE A 114 -13.57 -7.27 -7.37
N ASP A 115 -14.56 -7.92 -6.73
CA ASP A 115 -15.83 -8.25 -7.40
C ASP A 115 -16.62 -6.94 -7.61
N GLU A 116 -17.20 -6.78 -8.80
CA GLU A 116 -18.06 -5.63 -9.15
C GLU A 116 -19.17 -5.38 -8.12
N LYS A 117 -19.74 -6.44 -7.55
CA LYS A 117 -20.76 -6.31 -6.52
C LYS A 117 -20.27 -5.59 -5.27
N ILE A 118 -18.98 -5.74 -4.94
CA ILE A 118 -18.36 -5.09 -3.78
C ILE A 118 -18.16 -3.61 -4.04
N MET A 119 -17.94 -3.22 -5.30
CA MET A 119 -17.77 -1.81 -5.69
C MET A 119 -19.01 -0.94 -5.41
N ASN A 120 -20.18 -1.55 -5.36
CA ASN A 120 -21.43 -0.84 -5.03
C ASN A 120 -21.57 -0.53 -3.52
N GLY A 121 -20.61 -0.93 -2.70
CA GLY A 121 -20.66 -0.79 -1.26
C GLY A 121 -21.62 -1.77 -0.58
N ALA A 122 -21.71 -1.66 0.73
CA ALA A 122 -22.57 -2.52 1.57
C ALA A 122 -23.23 -1.69 2.66
N LYS A 123 -24.28 -2.24 3.28
CA LYS A 123 -24.82 -1.72 4.55
C LYS A 123 -24.26 -2.53 5.69
N ILE A 124 -23.80 -1.84 6.73
CA ILE A 124 -23.23 -2.46 7.93
C ILE A 124 -23.88 -1.86 9.17
N GLU A 125 -23.89 -2.61 10.25
CA GLU A 125 -24.24 -2.13 11.59
C GLU A 125 -22.98 -2.00 12.43
N LEU A 126 -22.78 -0.80 13.02
CA LEU A 126 -21.66 -0.49 13.89
C LEU A 126 -22.16 0.37 15.05
N GLY A 127 -21.87 -0.02 16.28
CA GLY A 127 -22.31 0.73 17.47
C GLY A 127 -23.82 0.87 17.61
N GLY A 128 -24.62 0.03 16.95
CA GLY A 128 -26.10 0.13 16.91
C GLY A 128 -26.64 1.07 15.83
N HIS A 129 -25.79 1.64 15.00
CA HIS A 129 -26.17 2.48 13.86
C HIS A 129 -25.90 1.75 12.53
N THR A 130 -26.72 2.06 11.51
CA THR A 130 -26.55 1.51 10.16
C THR A 130 -25.76 2.50 9.30
N TYR A 131 -24.69 2.04 8.70
CA TYR A 131 -23.85 2.81 7.76
C TYR A 131 -23.86 2.19 6.37
N GLU A 132 -23.79 3.03 5.35
CA GLU A 132 -23.46 2.60 4.00
C GLU A 132 -21.93 2.70 3.80
N THR A 133 -21.33 1.69 3.21
CA THR A 133 -19.90 1.72 2.86
C THR A 133 -19.71 2.09 1.41
N ILE A 134 -18.51 2.59 1.09
CA ILE A 134 -18.03 2.86 -0.27
C ILE A 134 -16.65 2.23 -0.45
N VAL A 135 -16.23 2.05 -1.69
CA VAL A 135 -14.81 1.88 -2.02
C VAL A 135 -14.21 3.27 -2.09
N PRO A 136 -13.35 3.68 -1.13
CA PRO A 136 -12.92 5.06 -1.05
C PRO A 136 -11.89 5.40 -2.13
N THR A 137 -12.03 6.57 -2.71
CA THR A 137 -11.04 7.21 -3.55
C THR A 137 -9.99 7.95 -2.70
N VAL A 138 -8.91 8.39 -3.33
CA VAL A 138 -7.94 9.30 -2.70
C VAL A 138 -8.63 10.57 -2.18
N ASN A 139 -9.57 11.12 -2.95
CA ASN A 139 -10.31 12.31 -2.50
C ASN A 139 -11.11 12.03 -1.22
N ASP A 140 -11.73 10.87 -1.09
CA ASP A 140 -12.48 10.51 0.13
C ASP A 140 -11.53 10.33 1.31
N PHE A 141 -10.43 9.63 1.12
CA PHE A 141 -9.38 9.49 2.12
C PHE A 141 -8.83 10.84 2.58
N MET A 142 -8.54 11.75 1.64
CA MET A 142 -8.02 13.08 1.96
C MET A 142 -9.03 13.97 2.69
N LYS A 143 -10.33 13.84 2.42
CA LYS A 143 -11.36 14.52 3.21
C LYS A 143 -11.33 14.06 4.67
N VAL A 144 -11.33 12.75 4.89
CA VAL A 144 -11.23 12.16 6.24
C VAL A 144 -9.95 12.63 6.93
N PHE A 145 -8.81 12.49 6.26
CA PHE A 145 -7.52 12.90 6.78
C PHE A 145 -7.49 14.37 7.19
N ASN A 146 -7.99 15.28 6.36
CA ASN A 146 -8.03 16.72 6.66
C ASN A 146 -8.91 17.06 7.87
N VAL A 147 -10.04 16.35 8.06
CA VAL A 147 -10.87 16.51 9.25
C VAL A 147 -10.11 16.08 10.51
N TYR A 148 -9.45 14.91 10.45
CA TYR A 148 -8.71 14.39 11.61
C TYR A 148 -7.49 15.22 11.98
N LEU A 149 -6.72 15.69 10.99
CA LEU A 149 -5.57 16.57 11.24
C LEU A 149 -5.99 17.86 11.95
N ARG A 150 -7.10 18.47 11.53
CA ARG A 150 -7.56 19.76 12.09
C ARG A 150 -8.06 19.64 13.53
N TYR A 151 -8.72 18.55 13.85
CA TYR A 151 -9.48 18.46 15.09
C TYR A 151 -8.91 17.48 16.12
N ARG A 152 -8.15 16.47 15.74
CA ARG A 152 -7.92 15.30 16.61
C ARG A 152 -6.53 14.70 16.64
N LYS A 153 -5.57 15.16 15.89
CA LYS A 153 -4.17 14.63 15.88
C LYS A 153 -4.08 13.10 15.72
N VAL A 154 -5.02 12.49 15.01
CA VAL A 154 -4.96 11.05 14.73
C VAL A 154 -3.91 10.82 13.65
N THR A 155 -2.92 9.99 13.97
CA THR A 155 -1.81 9.61 13.08
C THR A 155 -1.91 8.18 12.57
N ASP A 156 -2.96 7.44 12.95
CA ASP A 156 -3.14 6.05 12.53
C ASP A 156 -3.83 5.98 11.16
N ILE A 157 -3.02 5.69 10.14
CA ILE A 157 -3.48 5.50 8.75
C ILE A 157 -4.55 4.41 8.64
N LYS A 158 -4.48 3.36 9.47
CA LYS A 158 -5.45 2.25 9.43
C LYS A 158 -6.83 2.72 9.87
N MET A 159 -6.86 3.58 10.89
CA MET A 159 -8.11 4.18 11.36
C MET A 159 -8.69 5.12 10.30
N ILE A 160 -7.89 5.97 9.69
CA ILE A 160 -8.34 6.88 8.63
C ILE A 160 -8.87 6.10 7.43
N LYS A 161 -8.16 5.06 6.98
CA LYS A 161 -8.63 4.17 5.91
C LYS A 161 -9.97 3.52 6.30
N THR A 162 -10.13 3.07 7.54
CA THR A 162 -11.38 2.45 8.02
C THR A 162 -12.55 3.43 7.98
N ILE A 163 -12.33 4.66 8.44
CA ILE A 163 -13.38 5.69 8.43
C ILE A 163 -13.72 6.14 7.01
N ALA A 164 -12.73 6.17 6.11
CA ALA A 164 -12.95 6.50 4.70
C ALA A 164 -13.84 5.49 3.97
N LEU A 165 -14.04 4.27 4.52
CA LEU A 165 -15.04 3.33 4.00
C LEU A 165 -16.48 3.80 4.20
N MET A 166 -16.74 4.72 5.14
CA MET A 166 -18.11 5.15 5.46
C MET A 166 -18.57 6.24 4.50
N LYS A 167 -19.64 5.97 3.79
CA LYS A 167 -20.30 6.96 2.92
C LYS A 167 -20.77 8.15 3.75
N ASN A 168 -20.65 9.35 3.19
CA ASN A 168 -21.06 10.59 3.86
C ASN A 168 -20.40 10.82 5.23
N PHE A 169 -19.13 10.40 5.36
CA PHE A 169 -18.35 10.59 6.57
C PHE A 169 -18.42 12.04 7.10
N ASP A 170 -18.33 13.03 6.23
CA ASP A 170 -18.37 14.45 6.56
C ASP A 170 -19.64 14.90 7.30
N LEU A 171 -20.78 14.26 7.02
CA LEU A 171 -22.05 14.52 7.68
C LEU A 171 -22.21 13.78 9.02
N GLN A 172 -21.51 12.67 9.21
CA GLN A 172 -21.66 11.76 10.35
C GLN A 172 -20.38 11.56 11.15
N ALA A 173 -19.36 12.41 10.94
CA ALA A 173 -18.00 12.21 11.47
C ALA A 173 -17.97 11.94 12.98
N ASN A 174 -18.72 12.70 13.78
CA ASN A 174 -18.73 12.53 15.23
C ASN A 174 -19.36 11.20 15.66
N GLN A 175 -20.43 10.76 14.98
CA GLN A 175 -21.08 9.50 15.30
C GLN A 175 -20.22 8.31 14.90
N ILE A 176 -19.70 8.32 13.66
CA ILE A 176 -18.81 7.27 13.16
C ILE A 176 -17.59 7.10 14.07
N GLU A 177 -16.99 8.21 14.51
CA GLU A 177 -15.87 8.16 15.43
C GLU A 177 -16.24 7.55 16.78
N GLN A 178 -17.35 7.97 17.36
CA GLN A 178 -17.83 7.40 18.62
C GLN A 178 -18.06 5.89 18.47
N ASP A 179 -18.69 5.45 17.39
CA ASP A 179 -18.98 4.05 17.17
C ASP A 179 -17.71 3.22 16.89
N VAL A 180 -16.71 3.80 16.19
CA VAL A 180 -15.41 3.15 15.99
C VAL A 180 -14.60 3.08 17.29
N LEU A 181 -14.58 4.15 18.10
CA LEU A 181 -13.86 4.17 19.38
C LEU A 181 -14.49 3.25 20.42
N ASN A 182 -15.81 3.08 20.40
CA ASN A 182 -16.56 2.22 21.31
C ASN A 182 -16.87 0.85 20.71
N ALA A 183 -16.21 0.49 19.60
CA ALA A 183 -16.44 -0.75 18.87
C ALA A 183 -16.31 -1.99 19.76
N THR A 184 -17.29 -2.85 19.72
CA THR A 184 -17.25 -4.16 20.38
C THR A 184 -16.31 -5.11 19.63
N HIS A 185 -16.00 -6.26 20.20
CA HIS A 185 -15.20 -7.27 19.50
C HIS A 185 -15.84 -7.70 18.15
N LYS A 186 -17.16 -7.80 18.09
CA LYS A 186 -17.90 -8.09 16.86
C LYS A 186 -17.70 -6.98 15.81
N ASP A 187 -17.79 -5.72 16.25
CA ASP A 187 -17.60 -4.57 15.37
C ASP A 187 -16.16 -4.49 14.84
N ILE A 188 -15.17 -4.74 15.70
CA ILE A 188 -13.76 -4.79 15.31
C ILE A 188 -13.55 -5.88 14.24
N THR A 189 -14.12 -7.07 14.43
CA THR A 189 -14.01 -8.16 13.46
C THR A 189 -14.63 -7.77 12.12
N LEU A 190 -15.80 -7.10 12.13
CA LEU A 190 -16.44 -6.58 10.93
C LEU A 190 -15.57 -5.52 10.23
N LEU A 191 -15.03 -4.56 10.97
CA LEU A 191 -14.15 -3.52 10.42
C LEU A 191 -12.87 -4.10 9.82
N MET A 192 -12.29 -5.12 10.45
CA MET A 192 -11.13 -5.84 9.91
C MET A 192 -11.48 -6.57 8.60
N ALA A 193 -12.62 -7.27 8.56
CA ALA A 193 -13.09 -7.96 7.36
C ALA A 193 -13.36 -6.96 6.21
N LEU A 194 -13.95 -5.81 6.50
CA LEU A 194 -14.14 -4.75 5.50
C LEU A 194 -12.81 -4.20 4.98
N ARG A 195 -11.84 -3.97 5.85
CA ARG A 195 -10.51 -3.53 5.44
C ARG A 195 -9.85 -4.55 4.51
N GLU A 196 -9.85 -5.82 4.90
CA GLU A 196 -9.33 -6.91 4.09
C GLU A 196 -10.03 -6.97 2.72
N LEU A 197 -11.35 -6.76 2.72
CA LEU A 197 -12.15 -6.76 1.50
C LEU A 197 -11.85 -5.59 0.56
N TYR A 198 -11.58 -4.39 1.09
CA TYR A 198 -11.46 -3.18 0.29
C TYR A 198 -10.03 -2.69 0.08
N TYR A 199 -9.06 -3.08 0.92
CA TYR A 199 -7.69 -2.57 0.85
C TYR A 199 -6.64 -3.66 0.62
N ASP A 200 -6.72 -4.78 1.35
CA ASP A 200 -5.67 -5.79 1.36
C ASP A 200 -5.77 -6.71 0.13
N ARG A 201 -5.45 -6.14 -1.05
CA ARG A 201 -5.57 -6.83 -2.34
C ARG A 201 -4.29 -7.47 -2.81
N LEU A 202 -3.13 -6.99 -2.34
CA LEU A 202 -1.86 -7.61 -2.67
C LEU A 202 -1.68 -8.92 -1.91
N GLU A 203 -1.36 -9.98 -2.65
CA GLU A 203 -1.10 -11.29 -2.05
C GLU A 203 0.27 -11.31 -1.37
N THR A 204 0.42 -12.15 -0.35
CA THR A 204 1.71 -12.35 0.30
C THR A 204 2.65 -13.16 -0.59
N ILE A 205 3.93 -12.79 -0.58
CA ILE A 205 4.98 -13.52 -1.29
C ILE A 205 5.53 -14.59 -0.35
N ASN A 206 5.57 -15.83 -0.81
CA ASN A 206 6.14 -16.94 -0.05
C ASN A 206 7.63 -17.10 -0.38
N LEU A 207 8.49 -16.82 0.61
CA LEU A 207 9.93 -17.01 0.54
C LEU A 207 10.31 -18.34 1.17
N VAL A 208 10.98 -19.21 0.43
CA VAL A 208 11.36 -20.56 0.89
C VAL A 208 12.76 -20.52 1.49
N CYS A 209 12.90 -20.95 2.75
CA CYS A 209 14.20 -21.11 3.38
C CYS A 209 14.88 -22.40 2.89
N THR A 210 16.04 -22.27 2.28
CA THR A 210 16.83 -23.41 1.81
C THR A 210 17.56 -24.14 2.94
N ASN A 211 17.70 -23.51 4.11
CA ASN A 211 18.45 -24.04 5.26
C ASN A 211 17.56 -24.74 6.30
N CYS A 212 16.23 -24.62 6.21
CA CYS A 212 15.30 -25.25 7.13
C CYS A 212 14.48 -26.30 6.43
N THR A 213 14.41 -27.49 7.04
CA THR A 213 13.44 -28.53 6.69
C THR A 213 12.37 -28.62 7.78
N LYS A 214 11.16 -28.96 7.41
CA LYS A 214 10.11 -29.37 8.34
C LYS A 214 10.37 -30.81 8.78
N GLU A 215 9.69 -31.24 9.85
CA GLU A 215 9.75 -32.63 10.32
C GLU A 215 9.28 -33.65 9.27
N ASP A 216 8.41 -33.23 8.36
CA ASP A 216 7.93 -34.01 7.21
C ASP A 216 8.88 -34.01 5.98
N GLY A 217 10.07 -33.40 6.11
CA GLY A 217 11.05 -33.24 5.03
C GLY A 217 10.77 -32.07 4.09
N GLY A 218 9.67 -31.33 4.26
CA GLY A 218 9.34 -30.15 3.47
C GLY A 218 10.20 -28.92 3.86
N ARG A 219 10.35 -27.98 2.95
CA ARG A 219 11.04 -26.71 3.23
C ARG A 219 10.10 -25.75 3.98
N ARG A 220 10.66 -24.98 4.91
CA ARG A 220 9.91 -23.92 5.60
C ARG A 220 9.81 -22.69 4.71
N SER A 221 8.63 -22.08 4.64
CA SER A 221 8.37 -20.82 3.95
C SER A 221 8.05 -19.70 4.94
N VAL A 222 8.36 -18.49 4.54
CA VAL A 222 8.02 -17.26 5.25
C VAL A 222 7.13 -16.45 4.32
N ALA A 223 5.91 -16.17 4.75
CA ALA A 223 5.02 -15.26 4.04
C ALA A 223 5.42 -13.82 4.36
N VAL A 224 5.69 -13.03 3.33
CA VAL A 224 6.06 -11.63 3.44
C VAL A 224 5.00 -10.80 2.73
N SER A 225 4.42 -9.82 3.41
CA SER A 225 3.49 -8.92 2.75
C SER A 225 4.25 -8.00 1.80
N VAL A 226 3.68 -7.75 0.63
CA VAL A 226 4.25 -6.80 -0.33
C VAL A 226 4.38 -5.41 0.31
N GLU A 227 3.43 -5.02 1.15
CA GLU A 227 3.47 -3.77 1.90
C GLU A 227 4.71 -3.64 2.78
N SER A 228 5.14 -4.71 3.46
CA SER A 228 6.34 -4.68 4.31
C SER A 228 7.63 -4.51 3.50
N LEU A 229 7.62 -4.92 2.23
CA LEU A 229 8.75 -4.73 1.32
C LEU A 229 8.85 -3.28 0.82
N ILE A 230 7.73 -2.55 0.82
CA ILE A 230 7.67 -1.16 0.34
C ILE A 230 8.35 -0.19 1.32
N VAL A 231 8.20 -0.42 2.61
CA VAL A 231 8.60 0.54 3.66
C VAL A 231 10.11 0.76 3.70
N ASP A 232 10.91 -0.27 3.45
CA ASP A 232 12.38 -0.21 3.55
C ASP A 232 13.09 -0.11 2.18
N PHE A 233 12.34 -0.09 1.09
CA PHE A 233 12.83 -0.23 -0.27
C PHE A 233 13.96 0.76 -0.64
N PHE A 234 13.76 2.05 -0.41
CA PHE A 234 14.78 3.06 -0.73
C PHE A 234 15.93 3.08 0.28
N ARG A 235 15.66 2.73 1.53
CA ARG A 235 16.69 2.60 2.55
C ARG A 235 17.67 1.48 2.19
N ASP A 236 17.16 0.35 1.72
CA ASP A 236 17.97 -0.80 1.35
C ASP A 236 18.76 -0.55 0.06
N LEU A 237 18.23 0.21 -0.88
CA LEU A 237 18.97 0.65 -2.06
C LEU A 237 20.19 1.50 -1.71
N TYR A 238 20.04 2.42 -0.77
CA TYR A 238 21.13 3.31 -0.36
C TYR A 238 22.22 2.57 0.43
N ILE A 239 21.81 1.63 1.29
CA ILE A 239 22.75 0.87 2.15
C ILE A 239 23.44 -0.25 1.37
N ASN A 240 22.74 -0.87 0.42
CA ASN A 240 23.19 -2.09 -0.26
C ASN A 240 23.65 -1.88 -1.70
N SER A 241 23.53 -0.69 -2.29
CA SER A 241 24.23 -0.36 -3.52
C SER A 241 25.66 0.02 -3.19
N PRO A 242 26.64 -0.87 -3.34
CA PRO A 242 28.03 -0.45 -3.29
C PRO A 242 28.22 0.50 -4.47
N ILE A 243 28.25 1.79 -4.21
CA ILE A 243 28.82 2.72 -5.19
C ILE A 243 30.26 2.27 -5.36
N ASP A 244 30.51 1.58 -6.45
CA ASP A 244 31.86 1.19 -6.82
C ASP A 244 32.60 2.45 -7.22
N ALA A 245 33.16 3.11 -6.20
CA ALA A 245 33.92 4.35 -6.37
C ALA A 245 35.09 4.19 -7.37
N THR A 246 35.49 2.94 -7.68
CA THR A 246 36.53 2.66 -8.68
C THR A 246 36.07 2.93 -10.12
N LYS A 247 34.74 3.05 -10.35
CA LYS A 247 34.18 3.38 -11.67
C LYS A 247 34.01 4.89 -11.90
N ILE A 248 34.29 5.72 -10.90
CA ILE A 248 34.28 7.19 -11.07
C ILE A 248 35.61 7.61 -11.69
N VAL A 249 35.61 7.76 -13.00
CA VAL A 249 36.75 8.34 -13.72
C VAL A 249 36.60 9.86 -13.71
N PHE A 250 37.40 10.52 -12.88
CA PHE A 250 37.55 11.99 -12.96
C PHE A 250 38.33 12.28 -14.24
N LYS A 251 37.73 13.04 -15.17
CA LYS A 251 38.41 13.61 -16.34
C LYS A 251 39.03 14.94 -15.99
#